data_a7f797f428755d784697999169cece77
#
_entry.id   a7f797f428755d784697999169cece77
#
_cell.length_a   1.000
_cell.length_b   1.000
_cell.length_c   1.000
_cell.angle_alpha   90.00
_cell.angle_beta   90.00
_cell.angle_gamma   90.00
#
_symmetry.space_group_name_H-M   'P 1'
#
loop_
_entity.id
_entity.type
_entity.pdbx_description
1 polymer ?
#
loop_
_entity_poly.entity_id
_entity_poly.type
_entity_poly.pdbx_seq_one_letter_code
_entity_poly.pdbx_strand_id
1 'polypeptide(L)'
;MQLLVLIVQSRRLFMVAAFALAAIVIGAAPAVWRTDWTGTLPLAVASYLSPGTGSQFPLFPWAGFVLIGAGAGQIYARWGAAHLSAFANWGMLVPGVALTIVAYGIGGTPLPASGVDDFRWVPGQILMRTGVCLVILGVVAHASRRITQLPHVFGAVAQESLAVYFVHLCIVYGSIWNAGLYRFYGDALGPGATVLAVLAVVLPMIALAWQWNVLKHHRPRVARVIALALGIGLAGWLI
;
A
#
# COMPACT_ATOMS: atom_id res chain seq x y z
N MET A 1 -3.28 -12.29 -7.28
CA MET A 1 -4.68 -11.87 -7.05
C MET A 1 -5.59 -12.29 -8.20
N GLN A 2 -5.34 -11.90 -9.44
CA GLN A 2 -6.15 -12.28 -10.60
C GLN A 2 -6.30 -13.81 -10.76
N LEU A 3 -5.22 -14.58 -10.59
CA LEU A 3 -5.27 -16.04 -10.62
C LEU A 3 -6.21 -16.61 -9.54
N LEU A 4 -6.19 -16.05 -8.32
CA LEU A 4 -7.09 -16.49 -7.26
C LEU A 4 -8.56 -16.26 -7.62
N VAL A 5 -8.87 -15.13 -8.25
CA VAL A 5 -10.23 -14.81 -8.74
C VAL A 5 -10.67 -15.76 -9.85
N LEU A 6 -9.75 -16.17 -10.73
CA LEU A 6 -10.04 -17.08 -11.83
C LEU A 6 -10.25 -18.53 -11.35
N ILE A 7 -9.48 -18.97 -10.35
CA ILE A 7 -9.53 -20.34 -9.83
C ILE A 7 -10.68 -20.55 -8.87
N VAL A 8 -10.99 -19.52 -8.03
CA VAL A 8 -11.98 -19.65 -6.96
C VAL A 8 -13.27 -18.95 -7.34
N GLN A 9 -14.21 -19.71 -7.92
CA GLN A 9 -15.53 -19.19 -8.34
C GLN A 9 -16.46 -18.87 -7.16
N SER A 10 -16.29 -19.51 -6.00
CA SER A 10 -17.07 -19.25 -4.81
C SER A 10 -16.55 -18.05 -4.03
N ARG A 11 -17.37 -17.02 -3.84
CA ARG A 11 -17.02 -15.82 -3.05
C ARG A 11 -16.62 -16.14 -1.61
N ARG A 12 -17.24 -17.15 -0.98
CA ARG A 12 -16.90 -17.58 0.40
C ARG A 12 -15.52 -18.22 0.42
N LEU A 13 -15.25 -19.13 -0.53
CA LEU A 13 -13.97 -19.81 -0.63
C LEU A 13 -12.85 -18.81 -0.96
N PHE A 14 -13.13 -17.84 -1.84
CA PHE A 14 -12.19 -16.75 -2.13
C PHE A 14 -11.80 -15.95 -0.87
N MET A 15 -12.80 -15.56 -0.06
CA MET A 15 -12.56 -14.82 1.19
C MET A 15 -11.70 -15.62 2.16
N VAL A 16 -12.05 -16.89 2.38
CA VAL A 16 -11.29 -17.79 3.27
C VAL A 16 -9.87 -17.99 2.73
N ALA A 17 -9.72 -18.25 1.44
CA ALA A 17 -8.41 -18.41 0.80
C ALA A 17 -7.56 -17.13 0.91
N ALA A 18 -8.15 -15.96 0.72
CA ALA A 18 -7.45 -14.68 0.84
C ALA A 18 -6.91 -14.45 2.26
N PHE A 19 -7.71 -14.67 3.29
CA PHE A 19 -7.24 -14.55 4.67
C PHE A 19 -6.26 -15.64 5.07
N ALA A 20 -6.44 -16.89 4.63
CA ALA A 20 -5.50 -17.97 4.89
C ALA A 20 -4.15 -17.70 4.24
N LEU A 21 -4.13 -17.27 2.97
CA LEU A 21 -2.90 -16.88 2.28
C LEU A 21 -2.24 -15.65 2.93
N ALA A 22 -3.03 -14.67 3.39
CA ALA A 22 -2.49 -13.55 4.13
C ALA A 22 -1.78 -14.00 5.41
N ALA A 23 -2.40 -14.90 6.18
CA ALA A 23 -1.80 -15.45 7.39
C ALA A 23 -0.50 -16.22 7.08
N ILE A 24 -0.49 -17.02 6.01
CA ILE A 24 0.71 -17.75 5.56
C ILE A 24 1.82 -16.78 5.16
N VAL A 25 1.51 -15.78 4.33
CA VAL A 25 2.50 -14.80 3.85
C VAL A 25 3.09 -14.00 5.01
N ILE A 26 2.25 -13.54 5.94
CA ILE A 26 2.71 -12.79 7.11
C ILE A 26 3.52 -13.67 8.05
N GLY A 27 3.02 -14.87 8.35
CA GLY A 27 3.68 -15.80 9.27
C GLY A 27 4.99 -16.35 8.74
N ALA A 28 5.11 -16.57 7.42
CA ALA A 28 6.32 -17.05 6.77
C ALA A 28 7.41 -15.96 6.62
N ALA A 29 7.05 -14.68 6.67
CA ALA A 29 7.98 -13.59 6.39
C ALA A 29 9.27 -13.63 7.21
N PRO A 30 9.28 -13.91 8.54
CA PRO A 30 10.52 -13.99 9.32
C PRO A 30 11.45 -15.11 8.84
N ALA A 31 10.90 -16.26 8.42
CA ALA A 31 11.68 -17.37 7.90
C ALA A 31 12.26 -17.05 6.52
N VAL A 32 11.44 -16.48 5.64
CA VAL A 32 11.85 -16.07 4.28
C VAL A 32 12.97 -15.02 4.34
N TRP A 33 12.91 -14.08 5.27
CA TRP A 33 13.90 -13.00 5.38
C TRP A 33 15.23 -13.43 6.01
N ARG A 34 15.23 -14.50 6.80
CA ARG A 34 16.47 -15.09 7.36
C ARG A 34 17.27 -15.89 6.34
N THR A 35 16.63 -16.26 5.22
CA THR A 35 17.27 -17.07 4.18
C THR A 35 17.99 -16.15 3.20
N ASP A 36 19.25 -16.45 2.93
CA ASP A 36 19.98 -15.78 1.84
C ASP A 36 19.56 -16.39 0.50
N TRP A 37 18.76 -15.63 -0.24
CA TRP A 37 18.25 -15.99 -1.56
C TRP A 37 19.22 -15.64 -2.68
N THR A 38 20.20 -14.78 -2.44
CA THR A 38 21.11 -14.27 -3.48
C THR A 38 22.08 -15.34 -3.97
N GLY A 39 22.38 -16.32 -3.13
CA GLY A 39 23.22 -17.46 -3.50
C GLY A 39 22.51 -18.54 -4.32
N THR A 40 21.15 -18.52 -4.39
CA THR A 40 20.35 -19.59 -5.02
C THR A 40 19.46 -19.10 -6.14
N LEU A 41 19.08 -17.82 -6.15
CA LEU A 41 18.13 -17.24 -7.10
C LEU A 41 18.73 -16.00 -7.79
N PRO A 42 18.29 -15.70 -9.02
CA PRO A 42 18.63 -14.44 -9.68
C PRO A 42 18.22 -13.24 -8.81
N LEU A 43 19.04 -12.19 -8.78
CA LEU A 43 18.85 -11.01 -7.94
C LEU A 43 17.43 -10.43 -8.04
N ALA A 44 16.85 -10.36 -9.24
CA ALA A 44 15.50 -9.88 -9.45
C ALA A 44 14.44 -10.71 -8.69
N VAL A 45 14.61 -12.02 -8.60
CA VAL A 45 13.69 -12.91 -7.87
C VAL A 45 13.95 -12.82 -6.36
N ALA A 46 15.22 -12.83 -5.94
CA ALA A 46 15.62 -12.67 -4.54
C ALA A 46 15.07 -11.37 -3.94
N SER A 47 15.07 -10.28 -4.71
CA SER A 47 14.53 -8.97 -4.31
C SER A 47 13.01 -8.97 -4.07
N TYR A 48 12.27 -9.89 -4.70
CA TYR A 48 10.85 -10.08 -4.40
C TYR A 48 10.60 -10.79 -3.07
N LEU A 49 11.55 -11.55 -2.57
CA LEU A 49 11.39 -12.38 -1.38
C LEU A 49 11.89 -11.69 -0.12
N SER A 50 13.01 -10.97 -0.21
CA SER A 50 13.70 -10.44 0.96
C SER A 50 14.14 -8.98 0.78
N PRO A 51 14.10 -8.15 1.83
CA PRO A 51 14.64 -6.80 1.82
C PRO A 51 16.17 -6.76 1.81
N GLY A 52 16.87 -7.86 2.11
CA GLY A 52 18.34 -7.93 2.16
C GLY A 52 19.05 -7.53 0.86
N THR A 53 18.33 -7.48 -0.25
CA THR A 53 18.78 -6.99 -1.56
C THR A 53 18.55 -5.50 -1.78
N GLY A 54 18.06 -4.74 -0.78
CA GLY A 54 17.64 -3.34 -0.91
C GLY A 54 16.19 -3.15 -1.37
N SER A 55 15.41 -4.23 -1.52
CA SER A 55 14.00 -4.15 -1.87
C SER A 55 13.19 -3.49 -0.76
N GLN A 56 12.45 -2.42 -1.09
CA GLN A 56 11.61 -1.68 -0.13
C GLN A 56 10.29 -2.40 0.16
N PHE A 57 9.77 -3.18 -0.81
CA PHE A 57 8.46 -3.82 -0.74
C PHE A 57 8.53 -5.26 -1.24
N PRO A 58 9.26 -6.16 -0.55
CA PRO A 58 9.28 -7.56 -0.93
C PRO A 58 7.88 -8.18 -0.77
N LEU A 59 7.62 -9.26 -1.49
CA LEU A 59 6.32 -9.95 -1.47
C LEU A 59 5.92 -10.33 -0.04
N PHE A 60 6.87 -10.81 0.74
CA PHE A 60 6.73 -11.11 2.16
C PHE A 60 7.18 -9.92 3.00
N PRO A 61 6.34 -9.34 3.85
CA PRO A 61 4.92 -9.67 4.12
C PRO A 61 3.92 -8.81 3.35
N TRP A 62 4.35 -7.94 2.43
CA TRP A 62 3.52 -6.87 1.86
C TRP A 62 2.30 -7.38 1.09
N ALA A 63 2.39 -8.57 0.46
CA ALA A 63 1.24 -9.19 -0.18
C ALA A 63 0.11 -9.52 0.82
N GLY A 64 0.42 -9.65 2.11
CA GLY A 64 -0.57 -9.84 3.17
C GLY A 64 -1.61 -8.72 3.21
N PHE A 65 -1.19 -7.46 3.06
CA PHE A 65 -2.12 -6.32 3.01
C PHE A 65 -3.11 -6.40 1.84
N VAL A 66 -2.61 -6.79 0.66
CA VAL A 66 -3.45 -6.95 -0.55
C VAL A 66 -4.47 -8.06 -0.34
N LEU A 67 -4.05 -9.17 0.27
CA LEU A 67 -4.91 -10.32 0.53
C LEU A 67 -5.95 -10.00 1.61
N ILE A 68 -5.57 -9.33 2.71
CA ILE A 68 -6.50 -8.86 3.75
C ILE A 68 -7.51 -7.89 3.14
N GLY A 69 -7.05 -6.91 2.35
CA GLY A 69 -7.92 -5.96 1.67
C GLY A 69 -8.91 -6.61 0.73
N ALA A 70 -8.50 -7.67 0.02
CA ALA A 70 -9.39 -8.43 -0.85
C ALA A 70 -10.45 -9.22 -0.08
N GLY A 71 -10.06 -9.86 1.03
CA GLY A 71 -11.01 -10.53 1.92
C GLY A 71 -12.03 -9.54 2.52
N ALA A 72 -11.54 -8.41 3.03
CA ALA A 72 -12.38 -7.35 3.58
C ALA A 72 -13.32 -6.75 2.52
N GLY A 73 -12.83 -6.55 1.29
CA GLY A 73 -13.65 -6.09 0.15
C GLY A 73 -14.79 -7.04 -0.20
N GLN A 74 -14.59 -8.36 -0.09
CA GLN A 74 -15.66 -9.33 -0.27
C GLN A 74 -16.72 -9.26 0.85
N ILE A 75 -16.29 -9.05 2.09
CA ILE A 75 -17.21 -8.85 3.22
C ILE A 75 -18.03 -7.57 2.99
N TYR A 76 -17.37 -6.48 2.59
CA TYR A 76 -18.02 -5.22 2.27
C TYR A 76 -19.06 -5.39 1.15
N ALA A 77 -18.67 -6.00 0.03
CA ALA A 77 -19.56 -6.20 -1.11
C ALA A 77 -20.80 -7.05 -0.79
N ARG A 78 -20.66 -7.96 0.17
CA ARG A 78 -21.76 -8.86 0.56
C ARG A 78 -22.71 -8.22 1.58
N TRP A 79 -22.18 -7.49 2.52
CA TRP A 79 -22.92 -7.03 3.70
C TRP A 79 -22.73 -5.53 3.97
N GLY A 80 -21.52 -4.99 3.85
CA GLY A 80 -21.17 -3.65 4.25
C GLY A 80 -21.82 -2.57 3.40
N ALA A 81 -22.10 -2.82 2.13
CA ALA A 81 -22.75 -1.86 1.24
C ALA A 81 -24.18 -1.54 1.70
N ALA A 82 -24.92 -2.55 2.19
CA ALA A 82 -26.27 -2.37 2.73
C ALA A 82 -26.30 -1.89 4.18
N HIS A 83 -25.23 -2.16 4.95
CA HIS A 83 -25.13 -1.90 6.38
C HIS A 83 -23.84 -1.15 6.75
N LEU A 84 -23.60 -0.01 6.08
CA LEU A 84 -22.32 0.70 6.19
C LEU A 84 -21.91 1.04 7.63
N SER A 85 -22.84 1.46 8.49
CA SER A 85 -22.53 1.78 9.89
C SER A 85 -22.13 0.56 10.71
N ALA A 86 -22.85 -0.55 10.53
CA ALA A 86 -22.51 -1.80 11.21
C ALA A 86 -21.19 -2.36 10.68
N PHE A 87 -20.92 -2.27 9.39
CA PHE A 87 -19.67 -2.67 8.81
C PHE A 87 -18.50 -1.78 9.28
N ALA A 88 -18.70 -0.47 9.37
CA ALA A 88 -17.70 0.46 9.90
C ALA A 88 -17.31 0.12 11.34
N ASN A 89 -18.30 -0.22 12.18
CA ASN A 89 -18.05 -0.58 13.58
C ASN A 89 -17.48 -2.00 13.70
N TRP A 90 -18.21 -3.01 13.25
CA TRP A 90 -17.89 -4.41 13.50
C TRP A 90 -16.95 -5.03 12.48
N GLY A 91 -16.90 -4.50 11.28
CA GLY A 91 -15.99 -4.96 10.22
C GLY A 91 -14.66 -4.21 10.17
N MET A 92 -14.59 -2.99 10.74
CA MET A 92 -13.41 -2.16 10.68
C MET A 92 -12.91 -1.68 12.04
N LEU A 93 -13.69 -0.85 12.78
CA LEU A 93 -13.22 -0.24 14.02
C LEU A 93 -12.90 -1.28 15.10
N VAL A 94 -13.81 -2.17 15.41
CA VAL A 94 -13.60 -3.19 16.46
C VAL A 94 -12.44 -4.11 16.11
N PRO A 95 -12.37 -4.76 14.93
CA PRO A 95 -11.21 -5.59 14.59
C PRO A 95 -9.94 -4.77 14.44
N GLY A 96 -10.02 -3.52 13.97
CA GLY A 96 -8.87 -2.63 13.87
C GLY A 96 -8.24 -2.33 15.24
N VAL A 97 -9.07 -1.94 16.22
CA VAL A 97 -8.61 -1.72 17.60
C VAL A 97 -8.09 -3.01 18.22
N ALA A 98 -8.81 -4.13 18.06
CA ALA A 98 -8.37 -5.42 18.59
C ALA A 98 -7.02 -5.85 18.03
N LEU A 99 -6.82 -5.74 16.70
CA LEU A 99 -5.53 -6.04 16.06
C LEU A 99 -4.42 -5.11 16.54
N THR A 100 -4.70 -3.84 16.74
CA THR A 100 -3.72 -2.88 17.26
C THR A 100 -3.28 -3.24 18.67
N ILE A 101 -4.22 -3.60 19.56
CA ILE A 101 -3.93 -4.03 20.93
C ILE A 101 -3.10 -5.33 20.94
N VAL A 102 -3.53 -6.33 20.17
CA VAL A 102 -2.81 -7.60 20.06
C VAL A 102 -1.40 -7.39 19.51
N ALA A 103 -1.29 -6.59 18.45
CA ALA A 103 -0.01 -6.27 17.83
C ALA A 103 0.95 -5.60 18.81
N TYR A 104 0.45 -4.64 19.60
CA TYR A 104 1.25 -3.98 20.64
C TYR A 104 1.73 -4.99 21.70
N GLY A 105 0.87 -5.92 22.12
CA GLY A 105 1.22 -6.96 23.08
C GLY A 105 2.29 -7.95 22.58
N ILE A 106 2.45 -8.12 21.27
CA ILE A 106 3.49 -8.96 20.66
C ILE A 106 4.67 -8.15 20.11
N GLY A 107 4.84 -6.90 20.55
CA GLY A 107 5.98 -6.05 20.21
C GLY A 107 5.82 -5.24 18.91
N GLY A 108 4.62 -5.16 18.35
CA GLY A 108 4.32 -4.21 17.27
C GLY A 108 4.39 -2.77 17.77
N THR A 109 4.96 -1.86 17.00
CA THR A 109 5.02 -0.42 17.31
C THR A 109 4.34 0.40 16.23
N PRO A 110 3.66 1.51 16.57
CA PRO A 110 3.01 2.35 15.57
C PRO A 110 4.02 3.13 14.72
N LEU A 111 5.23 3.36 15.25
CA LEU A 111 6.32 4.03 14.55
C LEU A 111 7.33 3.00 14.05
N PRO A 112 7.88 3.17 12.84
CA PRO A 112 8.97 2.33 12.38
C PRO A 112 10.16 2.51 13.34
N ALA A 113 10.65 1.41 13.89
CA ALA A 113 11.90 1.43 14.61
C ALA A 113 13.04 1.75 13.63
N SER A 114 13.97 2.58 14.06
CA SER A 114 15.12 2.98 13.25
C SER A 114 16.09 1.81 13.12
N GLY A 115 16.13 1.16 11.97
CA GLY A 115 17.12 0.15 11.63
C GLY A 115 16.55 -1.12 10.98
N VAL A 116 17.28 -1.65 10.03
CA VAL A 116 16.92 -2.87 9.27
C VAL A 116 16.90 -4.12 10.18
N ASP A 117 17.59 -4.07 11.30
CA ASP A 117 17.69 -5.20 12.25
C ASP A 117 16.44 -5.43 13.10
N ASP A 118 15.52 -4.46 13.15
CA ASP A 118 14.27 -4.54 13.91
C ASP A 118 13.12 -5.27 13.19
N PHE A 119 13.36 -5.82 12.03
CA PHE A 119 12.37 -6.66 11.33
C PHE A 119 12.14 -8.04 12.00
N ARG A 120 12.68 -8.26 13.19
CA ARG A 120 12.34 -9.41 14.05
C ARG A 120 10.85 -9.48 14.39
N TRP A 121 10.14 -8.37 14.25
CA TRP A 121 8.73 -8.16 14.63
C TRP A 121 7.77 -8.14 13.45
N VAL A 122 8.13 -8.73 12.33
CA VAL A 122 7.32 -8.63 11.10
C VAL A 122 5.83 -8.91 11.29
N PRO A 123 5.39 -9.99 11.97
CA PRO A 123 3.97 -10.22 12.18
C PRO A 123 3.31 -9.13 13.02
N GLY A 124 3.94 -8.70 14.13
CA GLY A 124 3.43 -7.63 15.00
C GLY A 124 3.32 -6.29 14.27
N GLN A 125 4.32 -5.93 13.49
CA GLN A 125 4.30 -4.70 12.70
C GLN A 125 3.20 -4.70 11.63
N ILE A 126 3.00 -5.83 10.94
CA ILE A 126 1.95 -5.95 9.94
C ILE A 126 0.56 -5.91 10.57
N LEU A 127 0.37 -6.58 11.69
CA LEU A 127 -0.91 -6.54 12.43
C LEU A 127 -1.19 -5.13 12.94
N MET A 128 -0.18 -4.42 13.47
CA MET A 128 -0.30 -3.03 13.90
C MET A 128 -0.75 -2.13 12.75
N ARG A 129 -0.06 -2.18 11.62
CA ARG A 129 -0.40 -1.37 10.45
C ARG A 129 -1.79 -1.72 9.90
N THR A 130 -2.13 -3.01 9.84
CA THR A 130 -3.47 -3.46 9.44
C THR A 130 -4.54 -2.92 10.39
N GLY A 131 -4.31 -3.02 11.70
CA GLY A 131 -5.21 -2.50 12.72
C GLY A 131 -5.45 -1.00 12.57
N VAL A 132 -4.38 -0.21 12.47
CA VAL A 132 -4.46 1.24 12.26
C VAL A 132 -5.18 1.58 10.95
N CYS A 133 -4.87 0.89 9.84
CA CYS A 133 -5.57 1.10 8.57
C CYS A 133 -7.07 0.81 8.68
N LEU A 134 -7.47 -0.26 9.37
CA LEU A 134 -8.87 -0.58 9.59
C LEU A 134 -9.58 0.48 10.44
N VAL A 135 -8.92 1.01 11.48
CA VAL A 135 -9.46 2.11 12.29
C VAL A 135 -9.66 3.36 11.43
N ILE A 136 -8.67 3.75 10.63
CA ILE A 136 -8.78 4.90 9.72
C ILE A 136 -9.94 4.69 8.73
N LEU A 137 -10.04 3.53 8.10
CA LEU A 137 -11.12 3.20 7.17
C LEU A 137 -12.50 3.23 7.85
N GLY A 138 -12.59 2.74 9.08
CA GLY A 138 -13.82 2.81 9.88
C GLY A 138 -14.25 4.25 10.18
N VAL A 139 -13.29 5.10 10.55
CA VAL A 139 -13.54 6.55 10.78
C VAL A 139 -13.98 7.22 9.48
N VAL A 140 -13.30 6.96 8.37
CA VAL A 140 -13.65 7.49 7.05
C VAL A 140 -15.04 7.02 6.62
N ALA A 141 -15.39 5.75 6.86
CA ALA A 141 -16.72 5.22 6.56
C ALA A 141 -17.82 5.94 7.38
N HIS A 142 -17.55 6.31 8.62
CA HIS A 142 -18.49 7.13 9.42
C HIS A 142 -18.57 8.57 8.90
N ALA A 143 -17.44 9.19 8.55
CA ALA A 143 -17.38 10.52 7.99
C ALA A 143 -18.13 10.61 6.65
N SER A 144 -17.99 9.61 5.79
CA SER A 144 -18.65 9.56 4.47
C SER A 144 -20.17 9.56 4.54
N ARG A 145 -20.77 9.17 5.67
CA ARG A 145 -22.23 9.27 5.88
C ARG A 145 -22.72 10.70 6.02
N ARG A 146 -21.84 11.62 6.43
CA ARG A 146 -22.17 13.05 6.60
C ARG A 146 -21.73 13.87 5.42
N ILE A 147 -20.75 13.38 4.64
CA ILE A 147 -20.18 14.06 3.48
C ILE A 147 -20.80 13.46 2.23
N THR A 148 -21.85 14.08 1.72
CA THR A 148 -22.62 13.59 0.56
C THR A 148 -21.96 13.95 -0.78
N GLN A 149 -21.12 14.99 -0.81
CA GLN A 149 -20.41 15.42 -2.00
C GLN A 149 -18.94 15.67 -1.67
N LEU A 150 -18.07 14.94 -2.32
CA LEU A 150 -16.64 15.21 -2.27
C LEU A 150 -16.23 16.12 -3.43
N PRO A 151 -15.34 17.10 -3.21
CA PRO A 151 -14.75 17.87 -4.31
C PRO A 151 -14.15 16.93 -5.37
N HIS A 152 -14.27 17.31 -6.64
CA HIS A 152 -13.79 16.51 -7.78
C HIS A 152 -12.31 16.08 -7.66
N VAL A 153 -11.51 16.88 -6.97
CA VAL A 153 -10.10 16.59 -6.70
C VAL A 153 -9.90 15.23 -6.00
N PHE A 154 -10.75 14.88 -5.02
CA PHE A 154 -10.66 13.59 -4.34
C PHE A 154 -10.91 12.42 -5.27
N GLY A 155 -11.90 12.57 -6.18
CA GLY A 155 -12.17 11.57 -7.21
C GLY A 155 -10.99 11.42 -8.17
N ALA A 156 -10.37 12.52 -8.58
CA ALA A 156 -9.20 12.51 -9.45
C ALA A 156 -8.01 11.81 -8.80
N VAL A 157 -7.69 12.14 -7.54
CA VAL A 157 -6.60 11.50 -6.79
C VAL A 157 -6.85 9.99 -6.61
N ALA A 158 -8.09 9.60 -6.31
CA ALA A 158 -8.45 8.18 -6.16
C ALA A 158 -8.30 7.40 -7.48
N GLN A 159 -8.70 8.00 -8.61
CA GLN A 159 -8.57 7.37 -9.94
C GLN A 159 -7.13 7.28 -10.41
N GLU A 160 -6.30 8.26 -10.07
CA GLU A 160 -4.89 8.36 -10.48
C GLU A 160 -3.90 7.85 -9.42
N SER A 161 -4.40 7.12 -8.44
CA SER A 161 -3.60 6.64 -7.29
C SER A 161 -2.33 5.90 -7.67
N LEU A 162 -2.34 5.11 -8.77
CA LEU A 162 -1.15 4.39 -9.24
C LEU A 162 -0.08 5.34 -9.79
N ALA A 163 -0.49 6.35 -10.57
CA ALA A 163 0.45 7.35 -11.10
C ALA A 163 1.05 8.19 -9.96
N VAL A 164 0.22 8.62 -9.02
CA VAL A 164 0.65 9.33 -7.81
C VAL A 164 1.62 8.48 -7.01
N TYR A 165 1.29 7.21 -6.78
CA TYR A 165 2.14 6.28 -6.06
C TYR A 165 3.51 6.11 -6.71
N PHE A 166 3.56 5.89 -8.02
CA PHE A 166 4.82 5.74 -8.74
C PHE A 166 5.67 7.01 -8.67
N VAL A 167 5.09 8.16 -8.98
CA VAL A 167 5.83 9.42 -9.02
C VAL A 167 6.34 9.83 -7.64
N HIS A 168 5.53 9.68 -6.57
CA HIS A 168 6.00 10.03 -5.23
C HIS A 168 7.13 9.11 -4.76
N LEU A 169 7.10 7.82 -5.09
CA LEU A 169 8.22 6.91 -4.79
C LEU A 169 9.51 7.36 -5.48
N CYS A 170 9.44 7.74 -6.76
CA CYS A 170 10.59 8.28 -7.49
C CYS A 170 11.13 9.55 -6.83
N ILE A 171 10.27 10.43 -6.32
CA ILE A 171 10.69 11.66 -5.65
C ILE A 171 11.31 11.35 -4.28
N VAL A 172 10.66 10.53 -3.46
CA VAL A 172 11.07 10.28 -2.08
C VAL A 172 12.28 9.36 -2.00
N TYR A 173 12.21 8.20 -2.63
CA TYR A 173 13.27 7.18 -2.55
C TYR A 173 14.27 7.27 -3.68
N GLY A 174 13.95 7.99 -4.73
CA GLY A 174 14.76 8.08 -5.91
C GLY A 174 14.36 7.10 -7.01
N SER A 175 15.03 7.25 -8.12
CA SER A 175 14.88 6.42 -9.30
C SER A 175 16.22 6.34 -10.01
N ILE A 176 16.25 5.66 -11.15
CA ILE A 176 17.42 5.66 -12.04
C ILE A 176 17.80 7.06 -12.54
N TRP A 177 16.87 8.03 -12.47
CA TRP A 177 17.10 9.41 -12.93
C TRP A 177 17.40 10.40 -11.81
N ASN A 178 17.11 10.07 -10.56
CA ASN A 178 17.27 10.99 -9.43
C ASN A 178 17.59 10.27 -8.13
N ALA A 179 18.32 10.93 -7.27
CA ALA A 179 18.80 10.41 -5.98
C ALA A 179 17.76 10.61 -4.89
N GLY A 180 16.51 10.71 -5.05
CA GLY A 180 15.46 10.81 -4.04
C GLY A 180 15.73 11.70 -2.82
N LEU A 181 14.67 12.24 -2.24
CA LEU A 181 14.79 13.10 -1.06
C LEU A 181 15.35 12.36 0.17
N TYR A 182 15.05 11.07 0.29
CA TYR A 182 15.52 10.25 1.41
C TYR A 182 17.05 10.17 1.48
N ARG A 183 17.72 10.16 0.34
CA ARG A 183 19.21 10.14 0.28
C ARG A 183 19.82 11.41 0.87
N PHE A 184 19.15 12.57 0.73
CA PHE A 184 19.69 13.86 1.17
C PHE A 184 19.30 14.19 2.61
N TYR A 185 18.12 13.81 3.02
CA TYR A 185 17.55 14.22 4.30
C TYR A 185 17.41 13.06 5.28
N GLY A 186 17.16 11.83 4.80
CA GLY A 186 17.07 10.64 5.64
C GLY A 186 16.22 10.85 6.88
N ASP A 187 16.78 10.47 8.03
CA ASP A 187 16.17 10.64 9.35
C ASP A 187 16.56 11.97 10.03
N ALA A 188 17.22 12.88 9.29
CA ALA A 188 17.74 14.14 9.86
C ALA A 188 16.69 15.25 10.04
N LEU A 189 15.47 15.06 9.49
CA LEU A 189 14.42 16.07 9.56
C LEU A 189 13.74 16.07 10.93
N GLY A 190 13.72 17.23 11.58
CA GLY A 190 12.87 17.44 12.76
C GLY A 190 11.37 17.45 12.40
N PRO A 191 10.45 17.31 13.38
CA PRO A 191 9.01 17.15 13.13
C PRO A 191 8.39 18.23 12.22
N GLY A 192 8.75 19.49 12.42
CA GLY A 192 8.25 20.60 11.59
C GLY A 192 8.74 20.54 10.15
N ALA A 193 10.04 20.25 9.94
CA ALA A 193 10.62 20.08 8.62
C ALA A 193 10.04 18.84 7.89
N THR A 194 9.74 17.77 8.62
CA THR A 194 9.06 16.60 8.08
C THR A 194 7.67 16.95 7.57
N VAL A 195 6.88 17.70 8.32
CA VAL A 195 5.55 18.16 7.87
C VAL A 195 5.66 18.99 6.61
N LEU A 196 6.62 19.93 6.55
CA LEU A 196 6.83 20.75 5.34
C LEU A 196 7.26 19.89 4.15
N ALA A 197 8.15 18.93 4.33
CA ALA A 197 8.57 18.01 3.29
C ALA A 197 7.42 17.14 2.77
N VAL A 198 6.57 16.64 3.68
CA VAL A 198 5.35 15.89 3.30
C VAL A 198 4.41 16.78 2.49
N LEU A 199 4.15 18.00 2.92
CA LEU A 199 3.30 18.93 2.17
C LEU A 199 3.90 19.27 0.80
N ALA A 200 5.22 19.48 0.72
CA ALA A 200 5.94 19.76 -0.52
C ALA A 200 5.85 18.60 -1.53
N VAL A 201 5.66 17.37 -1.08
CA VAL A 201 5.42 16.21 -1.95
C VAL A 201 3.94 16.03 -2.26
N VAL A 202 3.08 16.10 -1.25
CA VAL A 202 1.63 15.81 -1.38
C VAL A 202 0.93 16.83 -2.27
N LEU A 203 1.22 18.13 -2.12
CA LEU A 203 0.54 19.16 -2.91
C LEU A 203 0.80 19.03 -4.42
N PRO A 204 2.04 18.86 -4.91
CA PRO A 204 2.29 18.57 -6.32
C PRO A 204 1.65 17.26 -6.79
N MET A 205 1.55 16.23 -5.94
CA MET A 205 0.91 14.96 -6.30
C MET A 205 -0.59 15.14 -6.51
N ILE A 206 -1.26 15.95 -5.69
CA ILE A 206 -2.67 16.30 -5.88
C ILE A 206 -2.86 17.06 -7.20
N ALA A 207 -1.99 18.03 -7.47
CA ALA A 207 -2.03 18.80 -8.72
C ALA A 207 -1.79 17.90 -9.95
N LEU A 208 -0.81 16.99 -9.87
CA LEU A 208 -0.52 15.99 -10.90
C LEU A 208 -1.73 15.10 -11.19
N ALA A 209 -2.33 14.54 -10.14
CA ALA A 209 -3.51 13.68 -10.26
C ALA A 209 -4.67 14.41 -10.94
N TRP A 210 -4.94 15.62 -10.50
CA TRP A 210 -6.01 16.43 -11.07
C TRP A 210 -5.76 16.78 -12.54
N GLN A 211 -4.56 17.28 -12.87
CA GLN A 211 -4.21 17.64 -14.26
C GLN A 211 -4.24 16.41 -15.18
N TRP A 212 -3.70 15.27 -14.71
CA TRP A 212 -3.69 14.04 -15.48
C TRP A 212 -5.11 13.49 -15.71
N ASN A 213 -5.96 13.55 -14.69
CA ASN A 213 -7.36 13.16 -14.78
C ASN A 213 -8.10 14.04 -15.80
N VAL A 214 -7.94 15.37 -15.71
CA VAL A 214 -8.51 16.34 -16.68
C VAL A 214 -8.01 16.05 -18.10
N LEU A 215 -6.71 15.80 -18.28
CA LEU A 215 -6.14 15.51 -19.58
C LEU A 215 -6.73 14.22 -20.18
N LYS A 216 -6.89 13.16 -19.38
CA LYS A 216 -7.48 11.90 -19.84
C LYS A 216 -8.93 12.06 -20.30
N HIS A 217 -9.70 12.90 -19.63
CA HIS A 217 -11.10 13.14 -19.98
C HIS A 217 -11.27 14.09 -21.17
N HIS A 218 -10.50 15.16 -21.24
CA HIS A 218 -10.64 16.17 -22.31
C HIS A 218 -9.83 15.84 -23.57
N ARG A 219 -8.68 15.16 -23.44
CA ARG A 219 -7.79 14.85 -24.57
C ARG A 219 -7.26 13.41 -24.50
N PRO A 220 -8.11 12.39 -24.62
CA PRO A 220 -7.72 10.99 -24.41
C PRO A 220 -6.65 10.49 -25.39
N ARG A 221 -6.56 11.06 -26.59
CA ARG A 221 -5.51 10.72 -27.56
C ARG A 221 -4.13 11.21 -27.09
N VAL A 222 -4.05 12.44 -26.58
CA VAL A 222 -2.81 13.02 -26.05
C VAL A 222 -2.35 12.26 -24.82
N ALA A 223 -3.26 11.95 -23.89
CA ALA A 223 -2.95 11.18 -22.70
C ALA A 223 -2.38 9.79 -23.05
N ARG A 224 -2.94 9.10 -24.06
CA ARG A 224 -2.42 7.82 -24.55
C ARG A 224 -1.02 7.94 -25.15
N VAL A 225 -0.78 8.95 -25.95
CA VAL A 225 0.56 9.20 -26.55
C VAL A 225 1.60 9.45 -25.45
N ILE A 226 1.28 10.30 -24.47
CA ILE A 226 2.18 10.55 -23.34
C ILE A 226 2.44 9.27 -22.54
N ALA A 227 1.40 8.49 -22.20
CA ALA A 227 1.56 7.23 -21.48
C ALA A 227 2.42 6.21 -22.24
N LEU A 228 2.23 6.09 -23.56
CA LEU A 228 3.04 5.22 -24.42
C LEU A 228 4.49 5.70 -24.51
N ALA A 229 4.71 7.00 -24.68
CA ALA A 229 6.06 7.57 -24.75
C ALA A 229 6.82 7.34 -23.44
N LEU A 230 6.18 7.56 -22.30
CA LEU A 230 6.74 7.26 -20.99
C LEU A 230 7.02 5.75 -20.80
N GLY A 231 6.10 4.89 -21.23
CA GLY A 231 6.26 3.45 -21.17
C GLY A 231 7.42 2.93 -22.03
N ILE A 232 7.54 3.44 -23.26
CA ILE A 232 8.64 3.10 -24.17
C ILE A 232 9.97 3.64 -23.63
N GLY A 233 9.99 4.86 -23.12
CA GLY A 233 11.18 5.44 -22.50
C GLY A 233 11.67 4.63 -21.29
N LEU A 234 10.73 4.15 -20.45
CA LEU A 234 11.03 3.26 -19.33
C LEU A 234 11.56 1.89 -19.82
N ALA A 235 10.91 1.29 -20.80
CA ALA A 235 11.29 -0.02 -21.32
C ALA A 235 12.64 0.03 -22.07
N GLY A 236 12.88 1.06 -22.89
CA GLY A 236 14.12 1.22 -23.64
C GLY A 236 15.35 1.52 -22.77
N TRP A 237 15.13 1.83 -21.50
CA TRP A 237 16.20 2.05 -20.53
C TRP A 237 16.51 0.80 -19.70
N LEU A 238 15.58 -0.16 -19.64
CA LEU A 238 15.73 -1.45 -18.94
C LEU A 238 16.44 -2.53 -19.81
N ILE A 239 16.65 -2.26 -21.09
CA ILE A 239 17.38 -3.10 -22.05
C ILE A 239 18.75 -2.52 -22.31
#